data_311fa8c1870437a0cea3f6f2458e2aa1
#
_entry.id   311fa8c1870437a0cea3f6f2458e2aa1
#
_cell.length_a   1.000
_cell.length_b   1.000
_cell.length_c   1.000
_cell.angle_alpha   90.00
_cell.angle_beta   90.00
_cell.angle_gamma   90.00
#
_symmetry.space_group_name_H-M   'P 1'
#
loop_
_entity.id
_entity.type
_entity.pdbx_description
1 polymer ?
#
loop_
_entity_poly.entity_id
_entity_poly.type
_entity_poly.pdbx_seq_one_letter_code
_entity_poly.pdbx_strand_id
1 'polypeptide(L)'
;MRRLLLQLYRLAVLVAIVWLLREHALRVSRESLRPLTLGEVQEIFPRATELRIDAGDRGGWDVLDAGGAKLGYVLQTAPVSDSIVGYCGWTNTLVAFDPALHVVGVRIRASQDTVEHVGDIKKDRSFLKTWNGRSWDQVAGRTPEEEGIEGVSGASMTSLA
;
A
#
# COMPACT_ATOMS: atom_id res chain seq x y z
N MET A 1 18.06 20.75 -45.83
CA MET A 1 16.74 20.13 -45.57
C MET A 1 16.83 18.78 -44.82
N ARG A 2 17.56 17.77 -45.31
CA ARG A 2 17.63 16.43 -44.68
C ARG A 2 18.13 16.44 -43.22
N ARG A 3 19.13 17.27 -42.87
CA ARG A 3 19.66 17.41 -41.50
C ARG A 3 18.63 18.03 -40.54
N LEU A 4 17.89 19.04 -41.02
CA LEU A 4 16.82 19.66 -40.21
C LEU A 4 15.68 18.71 -39.94
N LEU A 5 15.21 17.94 -40.91
CA LEU A 5 14.21 16.91 -40.74
C LEU A 5 14.65 15.84 -39.72
N LEU A 6 15.92 15.43 -39.75
CA LEU A 6 16.47 14.47 -38.79
C LEU A 6 16.49 15.03 -37.37
N GLN A 7 16.82 16.30 -37.20
CA GLN A 7 16.81 16.97 -35.89
C GLN A 7 15.38 17.11 -35.33
N LEU A 8 14.43 17.50 -36.19
CA LEU A 8 13.01 17.57 -35.82
C LEU A 8 12.46 16.20 -35.41
N TYR A 9 12.80 15.13 -36.14
CA TYR A 9 12.42 13.78 -35.78
C TYR A 9 12.99 13.37 -34.41
N ARG A 10 14.28 13.60 -34.15
CA ARG A 10 14.91 13.31 -32.86
C ARG A 10 14.24 14.06 -31.72
N LEU A 11 13.95 15.36 -31.92
CA LEU A 11 13.25 16.18 -30.94
C LEU A 11 11.85 15.62 -30.67
N ALA A 12 11.10 15.25 -31.71
CA ALA A 12 9.77 14.66 -31.57
C ALA A 12 9.80 13.35 -30.77
N VAL A 13 10.79 12.48 -31.02
CA VAL A 13 10.97 11.23 -30.27
C VAL A 13 11.28 11.53 -28.80
N LEU A 14 12.19 12.47 -28.51
CA LEU A 14 12.48 12.85 -27.12
C LEU A 14 11.26 13.40 -26.39
N VAL A 15 10.50 14.28 -27.02
CA VAL A 15 9.25 14.81 -26.45
C VAL A 15 8.24 13.69 -26.19
N ALA A 16 8.10 12.75 -27.12
CA ALA A 16 7.21 11.60 -26.93
C ALA A 16 7.64 10.71 -25.76
N ILE A 17 8.94 10.45 -25.61
CA ILE A 17 9.48 9.67 -24.48
C ILE A 17 9.21 10.40 -23.16
N VAL A 18 9.53 11.68 -23.05
CA VAL A 18 9.28 12.48 -21.84
C VAL A 18 7.80 12.52 -21.50
N TRP A 19 6.93 12.66 -22.51
CA TRP A 19 5.47 12.65 -22.29
C TRP A 19 4.99 11.29 -21.78
N LEU A 20 5.46 10.19 -22.38
CA LEU A 20 5.12 8.83 -21.93
C LEU A 20 5.58 8.55 -20.50
N LEU A 21 6.83 8.95 -20.16
CA LEU A 21 7.36 8.80 -18.80
C LEU A 21 6.55 9.61 -17.78
N ARG A 22 6.19 10.85 -18.13
CA ARG A 22 5.34 11.69 -17.28
C ARG A 22 3.96 11.08 -17.08
N GLU A 23 3.34 10.61 -18.15
CA GLU A 23 2.01 9.98 -18.09
C GLU A 23 2.04 8.71 -17.23
N HIS A 24 3.11 7.90 -17.39
CA HIS A 24 3.33 6.72 -16.55
C HIS A 24 3.47 7.10 -15.08
N ALA A 25 4.35 8.06 -14.75
CA ALA A 25 4.54 8.53 -13.38
C ALA A 25 3.25 9.07 -12.75
N LEU A 26 2.42 9.81 -13.50
CA LEU A 26 1.13 10.31 -13.03
C LEU A 26 0.11 9.18 -12.76
N ARG A 27 0.09 8.14 -13.60
CA ARG A 27 -0.79 6.96 -13.38
C ARG A 27 -0.39 6.24 -12.10
N VAL A 28 0.89 6.01 -11.91
CA VAL A 28 1.47 5.38 -10.72
C VAL A 28 1.07 6.13 -9.45
N SER A 29 1.29 7.45 -9.42
CA SER A 29 0.92 8.28 -8.27
C SER A 29 -0.59 8.27 -7.99
N ARG A 30 -1.43 8.21 -9.03
CA ARG A 30 -2.89 8.12 -8.85
C ARG A 30 -3.34 6.78 -8.26
N GLU A 31 -2.65 5.71 -8.56
CA GLU A 31 -2.98 4.38 -8.04
C GLU A 31 -2.63 4.26 -6.56
N SER A 32 -1.51 4.85 -6.10
CA SER A 32 -1.16 4.90 -4.68
C SER A 32 -2.16 5.74 -3.87
N LEU A 33 -2.74 6.77 -4.48
CA LEU A 33 -3.68 7.70 -3.85
C LEU A 33 -5.16 7.28 -4.02
N ARG A 34 -5.45 6.09 -4.56
CA ARG A 34 -6.82 5.63 -4.73
C ARG A 34 -7.57 5.63 -3.39
N PRO A 35 -8.76 6.29 -3.30
CA PRO A 35 -9.53 6.33 -2.07
C PRO A 35 -9.83 4.93 -1.53
N LEU A 36 -9.81 4.79 -0.21
CA LEU A 36 -10.20 3.55 0.46
C LEU A 36 -11.71 3.34 0.26
N THR A 37 -12.08 2.13 -0.14
CA THR A 37 -13.49 1.76 -0.31
C THR A 37 -13.99 0.94 0.87
N LEU A 38 -15.28 1.08 1.19
CA LEU A 38 -15.91 0.29 2.25
C LEU A 38 -15.78 -1.22 1.99
N GLY A 39 -15.88 -1.65 0.73
CA GLY A 39 -15.75 -3.07 0.36
C GLY A 39 -14.38 -3.66 0.72
N GLU A 40 -13.30 -2.90 0.56
CA GLU A 40 -11.95 -3.36 0.96
C GLU A 40 -11.85 -3.55 2.49
N VAL A 41 -12.53 -2.68 3.25
CA VAL A 41 -12.54 -2.75 4.73
C VAL A 41 -13.45 -3.87 5.22
N GLN A 42 -14.57 -4.12 4.54
CA GLN A 42 -15.50 -5.21 4.89
C GLN A 42 -14.88 -6.60 4.81
N GLU A 43 -13.80 -6.76 4.06
CA GLU A 43 -13.06 -8.02 4.03
C GLU A 43 -12.36 -8.33 5.37
N ILE A 44 -12.07 -7.30 6.19
CA ILE A 44 -11.50 -7.45 7.54
C ILE A 44 -12.58 -7.23 8.60
N PHE A 45 -13.45 -6.24 8.41
CA PHE A 45 -14.57 -5.92 9.30
C PHE A 45 -15.91 -6.15 8.59
N PRO A 46 -16.46 -7.38 8.55
CA PRO A 46 -17.68 -7.67 7.78
C PRO A 46 -18.92 -6.85 8.17
N ARG A 47 -18.95 -6.32 9.41
CA ARG A 47 -20.05 -5.46 9.89
C ARG A 47 -19.84 -3.97 9.65
N ALA A 48 -18.75 -3.57 8.99
CA ALA A 48 -18.48 -2.17 8.68
C ALA A 48 -19.54 -1.62 7.71
N THR A 49 -20.09 -0.46 8.04
CA THR A 49 -21.06 0.25 7.21
C THR A 49 -20.64 1.68 6.89
N GLU A 50 -19.74 2.25 7.67
CA GLU A 50 -19.24 3.63 7.50
C GLU A 50 -17.74 3.70 7.75
N LEU A 51 -17.07 4.54 6.97
CA LEU A 51 -15.68 4.95 7.20
C LEU A 51 -15.67 6.44 7.50
N ARG A 52 -15.13 6.81 8.65
CA ARG A 52 -15.00 8.21 9.06
C ARG A 52 -13.52 8.56 9.19
N ILE A 53 -13.11 9.66 8.53
CA ILE A 53 -11.73 10.14 8.67
C ILE A 53 -11.42 10.36 10.16
N ASP A 54 -10.31 9.77 10.64
CA ASP A 54 -9.84 10.00 12.00
C ASP A 54 -9.47 11.49 12.16
N ALA A 55 -10.04 12.14 13.15
CA ALA A 55 -9.77 13.54 13.44
C ALA A 55 -8.45 13.76 14.22
N GLY A 56 -7.77 12.67 14.59
CA GLY A 56 -6.47 12.71 15.28
C GLY A 56 -5.29 12.82 14.32
N ASP A 57 -4.09 12.88 14.90
CA ASP A 57 -2.83 13.06 14.14
C ASP A 57 -2.34 11.78 13.44
N ARG A 58 -3.02 10.65 13.61
CA ARG A 58 -2.59 9.35 13.06
C ARG A 58 -2.89 9.20 11.57
N GLY A 59 -3.83 10.01 11.03
CA GLY A 59 -4.39 9.78 9.69
C GLY A 59 -5.23 8.50 9.63
N GLY A 60 -5.81 8.16 8.47
CA GLY A 60 -6.62 6.97 8.30
C GLY A 60 -8.09 7.14 8.65
N TRP A 61 -8.80 6.04 8.96
CA TRP A 61 -10.25 6.04 9.11
C TRP A 61 -10.71 5.19 10.29
N ASP A 62 -11.65 5.72 11.06
CA ASP A 62 -12.46 4.96 11.98
C ASP A 62 -13.47 4.10 11.21
N VAL A 63 -13.59 2.85 11.59
CA VAL A 63 -14.53 1.89 11.02
C VAL A 63 -15.72 1.75 11.96
N LEU A 64 -16.92 2.05 11.45
CA LEU A 64 -18.15 2.06 12.23
C LEU A 64 -19.15 1.02 11.70
N ASP A 65 -19.96 0.45 12.60
CA ASP A 65 -21.10 -0.38 12.25
C ASP A 65 -22.38 0.45 12.01
N ALA A 66 -23.48 -0.23 11.65
CA ALA A 66 -24.78 0.40 11.38
C ALA A 66 -25.37 1.15 12.59
N GLY A 67 -24.94 0.84 13.81
CA GLY A 67 -25.32 1.53 15.03
C GLY A 67 -24.39 2.70 15.39
N GLY A 68 -23.37 2.98 14.57
CA GLY A 68 -22.36 3.99 14.84
C GLY A 68 -21.29 3.56 15.87
N ALA A 69 -21.29 2.28 16.29
CA ALA A 69 -20.27 1.78 17.19
C ALA A 69 -18.94 1.56 16.44
N LYS A 70 -17.83 1.97 17.07
CA LYS A 70 -16.49 1.82 16.51
C LYS A 70 -16.08 0.35 16.54
N LEU A 71 -15.90 -0.25 15.37
CA LEU A 71 -15.39 -1.59 15.17
C LEU A 71 -13.86 -1.66 15.21
N GLY A 72 -13.21 -0.58 14.81
CA GLY A 72 -11.77 -0.49 14.75
C GLY A 72 -11.29 0.74 13.98
N TYR A 73 -10.07 0.66 13.53
CA TYR A 73 -9.38 1.74 12.81
C TYR A 73 -8.60 1.13 11.65
N VAL A 74 -8.54 1.82 10.52
CA VAL A 74 -7.73 1.41 9.38
C VAL A 74 -6.88 2.55 8.87
N LEU A 75 -5.68 2.22 8.43
CA LEU A 75 -4.81 3.13 7.72
C LEU A 75 -4.22 2.45 6.48
N GLN A 76 -3.85 3.26 5.50
CA GLN A 76 -3.05 2.81 4.37
C GLN A 76 -1.64 3.39 4.49
N THR A 77 -0.65 2.62 4.04
CA THR A 77 0.74 3.04 4.13
C THR A 77 1.10 4.10 3.09
N ALA A 78 0.47 4.09 1.91
CA ALA A 78 0.63 5.15 0.92
C ALA A 78 -0.12 6.44 1.32
N PRO A 79 0.41 7.64 1.00
CA PRO A 79 1.66 7.88 0.25
C PRO A 79 2.91 7.93 1.14
N VAL A 80 2.78 7.78 2.46
CA VAL A 80 3.88 8.01 3.42
C VAL A 80 5.02 7.03 3.20
N SER A 81 4.70 5.77 2.87
CA SER A 81 5.68 4.71 2.61
C SER A 81 6.09 4.56 1.14
N ASP A 82 5.67 5.43 0.24
CA ASP A 82 5.98 5.31 -1.20
C ASP A 82 7.49 5.38 -1.52
N SER A 83 8.29 5.89 -0.58
CA SER A 83 9.75 5.89 -0.66
C SER A 83 10.39 4.56 -0.27
N ILE A 84 9.64 3.68 0.38
CA ILE A 84 10.11 2.33 0.73
C ILE A 84 9.83 1.44 -0.48
N VAL A 85 10.92 0.95 -1.07
CA VAL A 85 10.88 0.17 -2.30
C VAL A 85 11.30 -1.26 -1.97
N GLY A 86 10.45 -2.22 -2.35
CA GLY A 86 10.76 -3.63 -2.26
C GLY A 86 11.80 -4.07 -3.30
N TYR A 87 11.52 -5.11 -4.07
CA TYR A 87 12.44 -5.57 -5.12
C TYR A 87 12.56 -4.56 -6.26
N CYS A 88 11.45 -4.03 -6.79
CA CYS A 88 11.47 -3.05 -7.87
C CYS A 88 10.37 -1.97 -7.79
N GLY A 89 9.54 -1.98 -6.76
CA GLY A 89 8.45 -1.01 -6.63
C GLY A 89 7.93 -0.84 -5.20
N TRP A 90 7.10 0.18 -5.02
CA TRP A 90 6.41 0.44 -3.77
C TRP A 90 5.22 -0.50 -3.57
N THR A 91 4.83 -0.69 -2.31
CA THR A 91 3.63 -1.45 -1.93
C THR A 91 2.76 -0.64 -0.99
N ASN A 92 1.49 -0.44 -1.37
CA ASN A 92 0.48 0.18 -0.52
C ASN A 92 -0.27 -0.92 0.25
N THR A 93 -0.16 -0.89 1.55
CA THR A 93 -0.74 -1.86 2.46
C THR A 93 -1.84 -1.21 3.29
N LEU A 94 -2.94 -1.91 3.46
CA LEU A 94 -4.00 -1.58 4.42
C LEU A 94 -3.72 -2.32 5.71
N VAL A 95 -3.58 -1.60 6.81
CA VAL A 95 -3.43 -2.15 8.15
C VAL A 95 -4.67 -1.82 8.96
N ALA A 96 -5.26 -2.83 9.56
CA ALA A 96 -6.48 -2.73 10.35
C ALA A 96 -6.19 -3.04 11.82
N PHE A 97 -6.75 -2.22 12.70
CA PHE A 97 -6.59 -2.29 14.14
C PHE A 97 -7.95 -2.43 14.84
N ASP A 98 -7.98 -3.14 15.95
CA ASP A 98 -9.12 -3.12 16.86
C ASP A 98 -9.22 -1.78 17.62
N PRO A 99 -10.29 -1.54 18.44
CA PRO A 99 -10.41 -0.31 19.21
C PRO A 99 -9.29 -0.11 20.25
N ALA A 100 -8.57 -1.17 20.63
CA ALA A 100 -7.41 -1.11 21.54
C ALA A 100 -6.08 -0.92 20.80
N LEU A 101 -6.12 -0.70 19.47
CA LEU A 101 -4.98 -0.51 18.58
C LEU A 101 -4.06 -1.74 18.47
N HIS A 102 -4.63 -2.95 18.51
CA HIS A 102 -3.92 -4.15 18.08
C HIS A 102 -4.28 -4.48 16.63
N VAL A 103 -3.30 -4.92 15.88
CA VAL A 103 -3.49 -5.33 14.47
C VAL A 103 -4.44 -6.52 14.39
N VAL A 104 -5.49 -6.40 13.59
CA VAL A 104 -6.46 -7.48 13.33
C VAL A 104 -6.42 -7.96 11.88
N GLY A 105 -5.74 -7.24 11.02
CA GLY A 105 -5.56 -7.65 9.64
C GLY A 105 -4.63 -6.75 8.86
N VAL A 106 -3.91 -7.34 7.91
CA VAL A 106 -3.01 -6.67 6.98
C VAL A 106 -3.34 -7.14 5.57
N ARG A 107 -3.41 -6.21 4.61
CA ARG A 107 -3.71 -6.52 3.20
C ARG A 107 -2.93 -5.63 2.24
N ILE A 108 -2.40 -6.22 1.19
CA ILE A 108 -1.81 -5.46 0.08
C ILE A 108 -2.94 -4.93 -0.80
N ARG A 109 -3.08 -3.61 -0.88
CA ARG A 109 -4.05 -2.92 -1.74
C ARG A 109 -3.55 -2.80 -3.18
N ALA A 110 -2.37 -2.24 -3.33
CA ALA A 110 -1.72 -2.01 -4.61
C ALA A 110 -0.22 -2.20 -4.47
N SER A 111 0.44 -2.60 -5.54
CA SER A 111 1.90 -2.70 -5.57
C SER A 111 2.39 -2.48 -6.98
N GLN A 112 3.53 -1.84 -7.11
CA GLN A 112 4.30 -1.75 -8.35
C GLN A 112 5.48 -2.71 -8.37
N ASP A 113 5.61 -3.52 -7.35
CA ASP A 113 6.62 -4.57 -7.33
C ASP A 113 6.26 -5.72 -8.27
N THR A 114 7.18 -6.64 -8.47
CA THR A 114 7.01 -7.78 -9.37
C THR A 114 5.74 -8.57 -9.04
N VAL A 115 4.91 -8.81 -10.05
CA VAL A 115 3.59 -9.44 -9.88
C VAL A 115 3.69 -10.81 -9.20
N GLU A 116 4.71 -11.59 -9.55
CA GLU A 116 5.00 -12.90 -8.95
C GLU A 116 5.30 -12.77 -7.46
N HIS A 117 6.19 -11.85 -7.06
CA HIS A 117 6.56 -11.64 -5.66
C HIS A 117 5.35 -11.19 -4.83
N VAL A 118 4.59 -10.22 -5.31
CA VAL A 118 3.35 -9.77 -4.67
C VAL A 118 2.32 -10.90 -4.59
N GLY A 119 2.25 -11.73 -5.63
CA GLY A 119 1.39 -12.91 -5.69
C GLY A 119 1.76 -13.94 -4.62
N ASP A 120 3.04 -14.18 -4.40
CA ASP A 120 3.52 -15.13 -3.40
C ASP A 120 3.24 -14.63 -1.97
N ILE A 121 3.45 -13.34 -1.70
CA ILE A 121 3.07 -12.73 -0.41
C ILE A 121 1.56 -12.84 -0.17
N LYS A 122 0.71 -12.57 -1.17
CA LYS A 122 -0.74 -12.69 -1.05
C LYS A 122 -1.23 -14.12 -0.81
N LYS A 123 -0.52 -15.12 -1.34
CA LYS A 123 -0.81 -16.55 -1.10
C LYS A 123 -0.39 -16.99 0.29
N ASP A 124 0.70 -16.42 0.81
CA ASP A 124 1.19 -16.72 2.16
C ASP A 124 0.35 -15.99 3.22
N ARG A 125 -0.79 -16.61 3.53
CA ARG A 125 -1.68 -16.09 4.57
C ARG A 125 -1.08 -16.13 5.97
N SER A 126 -0.07 -16.97 6.21
CA SER A 126 0.62 -17.04 7.50
C SER A 126 1.47 -15.80 7.70
N PHE A 127 2.21 -15.36 6.69
CA PHE A 127 3.00 -14.13 6.72
C PHE A 127 2.14 -12.91 7.06
N LEU A 128 1.04 -12.66 6.32
CA LEU A 128 0.18 -11.51 6.57
C LEU A 128 -0.49 -11.54 7.96
N LYS A 129 -0.69 -12.73 8.53
CA LYS A 129 -1.24 -12.90 9.89
C LYS A 129 -0.20 -12.76 11.00
N THR A 130 1.10 -12.80 10.70
CA THR A 130 2.17 -12.65 11.68
C THR A 130 2.08 -11.31 12.43
N TRP A 131 1.49 -10.31 11.80
CA TRP A 131 1.26 -8.99 12.39
C TRP A 131 0.08 -8.94 13.36
N ASN A 132 -0.86 -9.89 13.30
CA ASN A 132 -2.07 -9.87 14.10
C ASN A 132 -1.77 -9.96 15.61
N GLY A 133 -2.48 -9.16 16.39
CA GLY A 133 -2.31 -9.06 17.84
C GLY A 133 -1.18 -8.16 18.29
N ARG A 134 -0.33 -7.65 17.38
CA ARG A 134 0.71 -6.67 17.72
C ARG A 134 0.08 -5.31 17.99
N SER A 135 0.57 -4.62 19.00
CA SER A 135 0.10 -3.26 19.32
C SER A 135 0.62 -2.24 18.30
N TRP A 136 -0.01 -1.08 18.26
CA TRP A 136 0.46 0.07 17.48
C TRP A 136 1.95 0.33 17.67
N ASP A 137 2.44 0.38 18.93
CA ASP A 137 3.83 0.69 19.25
C ASP A 137 4.81 -0.40 18.77
N GLN A 138 4.33 -1.64 18.61
CA GLN A 138 5.14 -2.73 18.07
C GLN A 138 5.25 -2.69 16.54
N VAL A 139 4.29 -2.11 15.84
CA VAL A 139 4.34 -1.99 14.37
C VAL A 139 4.83 -0.62 13.90
N ALA A 140 4.72 0.42 14.74
CA ALA A 140 5.18 1.76 14.43
C ALA A 140 6.59 1.97 14.99
N GLY A 141 7.58 2.04 14.13
CA GLY A 141 8.97 2.38 14.52
C GLY A 141 9.88 1.21 14.82
N ARG A 142 9.47 -0.01 14.49
CA ARG A 142 10.34 -1.20 14.51
C ARG A 142 10.45 -1.83 13.14
N THR A 143 11.60 -2.42 12.86
CA THR A 143 11.78 -3.21 11.62
C THR A 143 11.20 -4.62 11.77
N PRO A 144 10.84 -5.28 10.65
CA PRO A 144 10.39 -6.68 10.69
C PRO A 144 11.38 -7.61 11.38
N GLU A 145 12.68 -7.41 11.16
CA GLU A 145 13.75 -8.22 11.75
C GLU A 145 13.80 -8.08 13.28
N GLU A 146 13.61 -6.87 13.83
CA GLU A 146 13.56 -6.64 15.28
C GLU A 146 12.40 -7.37 15.94
N GLU A 147 11.32 -7.58 15.18
CA GLU A 147 10.13 -8.32 15.62
C GLU A 147 10.21 -9.83 15.29
N GLY A 148 11.33 -10.31 14.76
CA GLY A 148 11.54 -11.71 14.40
C GLY A 148 10.65 -12.17 13.24
N ILE A 149 10.29 -11.26 12.34
CA ILE A 149 9.49 -11.56 11.16
C ILE A 149 10.42 -11.90 10.01
N GLU A 150 10.30 -13.11 9.51
CA GLU A 150 11.02 -13.57 8.32
C GLU A 150 10.26 -13.20 7.04
N GLY A 151 10.98 -12.81 5.99
CA GLY A 151 10.39 -12.51 4.69
C GLY A 151 9.85 -13.77 4.01
N VAL A 152 8.92 -13.57 3.09
CA VAL A 152 8.38 -14.65 2.25
C VAL A 152 9.47 -15.19 1.32
N SER A 153 9.66 -16.49 1.31
CA SER A 153 10.64 -17.15 0.44
C SER A 153 10.40 -16.81 -1.04
N GLY A 154 11.44 -16.37 -1.73
CA GLY A 154 11.36 -15.88 -3.11
C GLY A 154 10.86 -14.45 -3.27
N ALA A 155 10.36 -13.82 -2.21
CA ALA A 155 9.85 -12.45 -2.21
C ALA A 155 10.32 -11.63 -0.99
N SER A 156 11.47 -11.95 -0.41
CA SER A 156 11.94 -11.36 0.86
C SER A 156 12.04 -9.84 0.81
N MET A 157 12.62 -9.27 -0.25
CA MET A 157 12.75 -7.80 -0.38
C MET A 157 11.39 -7.10 -0.47
N THR A 158 10.43 -7.70 -1.16
CA THR A 158 9.07 -7.16 -1.32
C THR A 158 8.24 -7.29 -0.04
N SER A 159 8.46 -8.37 0.72
CA SER A 159 7.68 -8.66 1.95
C SER A 159 8.17 -7.91 3.17
N LEU A 160 9.44 -7.50 3.21
CA LEU A 160 10.06 -6.78 4.32
C LEU A 160 10.17 -5.25 4.08
N ALA A 161 9.79 -4.76 2.90
CA ALA A 161 9.69 -3.34 2.56
C ALA A 161 8.32 -2.70 3.00
#